data_8ec800dae22d84dc6c5ff3e96adf0ff5
#
_entry.id   8ec800dae22d84dc6c5ff3e96adf0ff5
#
_cell.length_a   1.000
_cell.length_b   1.000
_cell.length_c   1.000
_cell.angle_alpha   90.00
_cell.angle_beta   90.00
_cell.angle_gamma   90.00
#
_symmetry.space_group_name_H-M   'P 1'
#
loop_
_entity.id
_entity.type
_entity.pdbx_description
1 polymer ?
#
loop_
_entity_poly.entity_id
_entity_poly.type
_entity_poly.pdbx_seq_one_letter_code
_entity_poly.pdbx_strand_id
1 'polypeptide(L)'
;MPTDHHFTLAGVKWLLRFTKLRGQAAGWAYLPDARNPGMKRKILIDERLKNRALLETTIHECLHACYPQTSEESVTESARDIARVLWSLGYRQPPA
;
A
#
# COMPACT_ATOMS: atom_id res chain seq x y z
N MET A 1 -6.69 0.82 17.37
CA MET A 1 -6.55 2.20 16.87
C MET A 1 -5.83 2.18 15.53
N PRO A 2 -6.31 2.93 14.54
CA PRO A 2 -5.56 3.10 13.29
C PRO A 2 -4.23 3.79 13.55
N THR A 3 -3.21 3.40 12.80
CA THR A 3 -1.88 4.00 12.88
C THR A 3 -1.61 4.75 11.58
N ASP A 4 -1.31 6.04 11.71
CA ASP A 4 -1.10 6.93 10.58
C ASP A 4 0.38 7.20 10.35
N HIS A 5 0.78 7.10 9.09
CA HIS A 5 2.14 7.42 8.66
C HIS A 5 2.07 8.38 7.47
N HIS A 6 3.02 9.29 7.39
CA HIS A 6 3.08 10.28 6.31
C HIS A 6 4.37 10.05 5.53
N PHE A 7 4.22 9.86 4.23
CA PHE A 7 5.35 9.59 3.33
C PHE A 7 5.25 10.43 2.08
N THR A 8 6.38 10.59 1.42
CA THR A 8 6.45 11.14 0.07
C THR A 8 6.69 9.97 -0.89
N LEU A 9 5.81 9.82 -1.87
CA LEU A 9 5.93 8.79 -2.90
C LEU A 9 5.88 9.48 -4.25
N ALA A 10 6.93 9.28 -5.07
CA ALA A 10 7.10 9.93 -6.36
C ALA A 10 6.91 11.46 -6.26
N GLY A 11 7.46 12.08 -5.22
CA GLY A 11 7.42 13.53 -5.02
C GLY A 11 6.12 14.07 -4.45
N VAL A 12 5.16 13.22 -4.12
CA VAL A 12 3.83 13.63 -3.66
C VAL A 12 3.59 13.09 -2.25
N LYS A 13 2.94 13.90 -1.42
CA LYS A 13 2.63 13.51 -0.04
C LYS A 13 1.45 12.56 0.01
N TRP A 14 1.62 11.49 0.81
CA TRP A 14 0.61 10.46 1.02
C TRP A 14 0.44 10.18 2.50
N LEU A 15 -0.81 9.87 2.89
CA LEU A 15 -1.12 9.29 4.19
C LEU A 15 -1.22 7.78 4.00
N LEU A 16 -0.52 7.01 4.83
CA LEU A 16 -0.66 5.56 4.88
C LEU A 16 -1.21 5.19 6.26
N ARG A 17 -2.32 4.47 6.26
CA ARG A 17 -3.00 4.11 7.50
C ARG A 17 -3.23 2.61 7.55
N PHE A 18 -2.86 1.99 8.67
CA PHE A 18 -3.25 0.61 8.97
C PHE A 18 -4.58 0.66 9.72
N THR A 19 -5.59 0.04 9.16
CA THR A 19 -6.94 0.07 9.72
C THR A 19 -7.68 -1.19 9.30
N LYS A 20 -8.78 -1.47 9.99
CA LYS A 20 -9.62 -2.61 9.67
C LYS A 20 -10.44 -2.29 8.43
N LEU A 21 -10.20 -3.01 7.35
CA LEU A 21 -10.95 -2.84 6.10
C LEU A 21 -12.13 -3.80 6.08
N ARG A 22 -13.23 -3.34 5.47
CA ARG A 22 -14.40 -4.17 5.28
C ARG A 22 -14.30 -4.94 3.98
N GLY A 23 -14.97 -6.08 3.90
CA GLY A 23 -14.98 -6.91 2.72
C GLY A 23 -13.69 -7.68 2.55
N GLN A 24 -13.31 -7.94 1.31
CA GLN A 24 -12.17 -8.78 0.99
C GLN A 24 -10.93 -7.99 0.58
N ALA A 25 -11.00 -6.66 0.59
CA ALA A 25 -9.88 -5.85 0.20
C ALA A 25 -8.77 -5.92 1.26
N ALA A 26 -7.53 -6.17 0.83
CA ALA A 26 -6.36 -6.14 1.70
C ALA A 26 -5.80 -4.72 1.81
N GLY A 27 -5.97 -3.90 0.78
CA GLY A 27 -5.53 -2.52 0.75
C GLY A 27 -6.20 -1.72 -0.34
N TRP A 28 -6.09 -0.40 -0.25
CA TRP A 28 -6.61 0.55 -1.22
C TRP A 28 -5.67 1.72 -1.36
N ALA A 29 -5.50 2.20 -2.58
CA ALA A 29 -4.83 3.47 -2.85
C ALA A 29 -5.85 4.44 -3.43
N TYR A 30 -6.06 5.57 -2.76
CA TYR A 30 -7.02 6.59 -3.17
C TYR A 30 -6.29 7.74 -3.83
N LEU A 31 -6.69 8.07 -5.06
CA LEU A 31 -6.14 9.20 -5.82
C LEU A 31 -7.25 10.18 -6.16
N PRO A 32 -6.94 11.48 -6.25
CA PRO A 32 -7.90 12.44 -6.77
C PRO A 32 -8.29 12.06 -8.19
N ASP A 33 -9.57 12.28 -8.53
CA ASP A 33 -10.07 12.03 -9.88
C ASP A 33 -10.96 13.20 -10.31
N ALA A 34 -11.58 13.09 -11.49
CA ALA A 34 -12.43 14.14 -12.03
C ALA A 34 -13.63 14.45 -11.13
N ARG A 35 -14.11 13.47 -10.37
CA ARG A 35 -15.26 13.63 -9.46
C ARG A 35 -14.84 14.26 -8.15
N ASN A 36 -13.62 13.95 -7.68
CA ASN A 36 -13.09 14.41 -6.40
C ASN A 36 -11.67 14.94 -6.57
N PRO A 37 -11.48 16.09 -7.25
CA PRO A 37 -10.13 16.61 -7.48
C PRO A 37 -9.41 17.04 -6.20
N GLY A 38 -10.16 17.31 -5.13
CA GLY A 38 -9.58 17.67 -3.83
C GLY A 38 -9.36 16.50 -2.88
N MET A 39 -9.60 15.27 -3.34
CA MET A 39 -9.41 14.10 -2.48
C MET A 39 -7.96 13.98 -2.04
N LYS A 40 -7.75 13.75 -0.74
CA LYS A 40 -6.41 13.52 -0.22
C LYS A 40 -5.92 12.15 -0.65
N ARG A 41 -4.65 12.11 -1.05
CA ARG A 41 -4.00 10.84 -1.42
C ARG A 41 -3.74 10.03 -0.17
N LYS A 42 -4.30 8.83 -0.12
CA LYS A 42 -4.13 7.97 1.03
C LYS A 42 -4.08 6.50 0.62
N ILE A 43 -3.31 5.75 1.39
CA ILE A 43 -3.22 4.30 1.27
C ILE A 43 -3.80 3.72 2.55
N LEU A 44 -4.74 2.80 2.41
CA LEU A 44 -5.27 2.05 3.54
C LEU A 44 -4.83 0.60 3.40
N ILE A 45 -4.31 0.04 4.49
CA ILE A 45 -3.87 -1.36 4.54
C ILE A 45 -4.57 -2.03 5.70
N ASP A 46 -5.09 -3.24 5.48
CA ASP A 46 -5.79 -3.98 6.52
C ASP A 46 -4.82 -4.32 7.66
N GLU A 47 -5.13 -3.83 8.85
CA GLU A 47 -4.28 -4.02 10.03
C GLU A 47 -4.20 -5.48 10.49
N ARG A 48 -5.09 -6.35 9.98
CA ARG A 48 -5.09 -7.78 10.31
C ARG A 48 -4.07 -8.58 9.52
N LEU A 49 -3.51 -7.99 8.44
CA LEU A 49 -2.48 -8.65 7.64
C LEU A 49 -1.20 -8.81 8.45
N LYS A 50 -0.50 -9.92 8.22
CA LYS A 50 0.74 -10.24 8.92
C LYS A 50 1.75 -10.84 7.94
N ASN A 51 3.00 -10.81 8.35
CA ASN A 51 4.09 -11.50 7.67
C ASN A 51 4.21 -11.04 6.20
N ARG A 52 4.39 -11.98 5.30
CA ARG A 52 4.61 -11.68 3.90
C ARG A 52 3.41 -11.02 3.23
N ALA A 53 2.19 -11.36 3.63
CA ALA A 53 0.99 -10.73 3.09
C ALA A 53 0.95 -9.22 3.39
N LEU A 54 1.38 -8.82 4.58
CA LEU A 54 1.48 -7.41 4.94
C LEU A 54 2.52 -6.69 4.08
N LEU A 55 3.70 -7.30 3.91
CA LEU A 55 4.75 -6.73 3.10
C LEU A 55 4.32 -6.58 1.64
N GLU A 56 3.75 -7.63 1.06
CA GLU A 56 3.31 -7.64 -0.33
C GLU A 56 2.22 -6.58 -0.57
N THR A 57 1.23 -6.49 0.32
CA THR A 57 0.14 -5.52 0.19
C THR A 57 0.66 -4.09 0.32
N THR A 58 1.59 -3.85 1.23
CA THR A 58 2.19 -2.53 1.40
C THR A 58 2.92 -2.11 0.12
N ILE A 59 3.71 -3.00 -0.46
CA ILE A 59 4.41 -2.73 -1.73
C ILE A 59 3.40 -2.49 -2.85
N HIS A 60 2.36 -3.32 -2.93
CA HIS A 60 1.32 -3.22 -3.95
C HIS A 60 0.69 -1.82 -3.98
N GLU A 61 0.25 -1.33 -2.82
CA GLU A 61 -0.38 -0.01 -2.76
C GLU A 61 0.60 1.13 -2.99
N CYS A 62 1.84 0.98 -2.54
CA CYS A 62 2.89 1.96 -2.83
C CYS A 62 3.18 2.05 -4.34
N LEU A 63 3.15 0.93 -5.06
CA LEU A 63 3.34 0.93 -6.50
C LEU A 63 2.20 1.64 -7.22
N HIS A 64 0.96 1.46 -6.76
CA HIS A 64 -0.17 2.21 -7.31
C HIS A 64 0.00 3.72 -7.08
N ALA A 65 0.52 4.11 -5.93
CA ALA A 65 0.76 5.51 -5.61
C ALA A 65 1.87 6.11 -6.50
N CYS A 66 2.96 5.37 -6.70
CA CYS A 66 4.09 5.83 -7.49
C CYS A 66 3.81 5.81 -8.99
N TYR A 67 3.06 4.82 -9.46
CA TYR A 67 2.83 4.58 -10.88
C TYR A 67 1.35 4.34 -11.15
N PRO A 68 0.50 5.38 -11.00
CA PRO A 68 -0.96 5.21 -11.10
C PRO A 68 -1.45 4.73 -12.47
N GLN A 69 -0.62 4.86 -13.52
CA GLN A 69 -0.99 4.41 -14.87
C GLN A 69 -0.61 2.96 -15.14
N THR A 70 0.07 2.31 -14.21
CA THR A 70 0.45 0.90 -14.38
C THR A 70 -0.75 0.01 -14.11
N SER A 71 -0.90 -1.05 -14.91
CA SER A 71 -2.02 -1.97 -14.78
C SER A 71 -2.00 -2.70 -13.44
N GLU A 72 -3.18 -3.06 -12.95
CA GLU A 72 -3.32 -3.86 -11.73
C GLU A 72 -2.54 -5.17 -11.83
N GLU A 73 -2.55 -5.79 -13.01
CA GLU A 73 -1.82 -7.04 -13.24
C GLU A 73 -0.32 -6.87 -13.05
N SER A 74 0.26 -5.82 -13.64
CA SER A 74 1.68 -5.53 -13.48
C SER A 74 2.06 -5.18 -12.05
N VAL A 75 1.21 -4.43 -11.36
CA VAL A 75 1.41 -4.09 -9.95
C VAL A 75 1.39 -5.35 -9.09
N THR A 76 0.42 -6.23 -9.32
CA THR A 76 0.29 -7.47 -8.56
C THR A 76 1.54 -8.34 -8.71
N GLU A 77 2.00 -8.52 -9.95
CA GLU A 77 3.19 -9.32 -10.23
C GLU A 77 4.44 -8.70 -9.60
N SER A 78 4.63 -7.41 -9.80
CA SER A 78 5.81 -6.70 -9.27
C SER A 78 5.84 -6.72 -7.74
N ALA A 79 4.70 -6.47 -7.10
CA ALA A 79 4.62 -6.48 -5.64
C ALA A 79 4.96 -7.85 -5.06
N ARG A 80 4.44 -8.91 -5.69
CA ARG A 80 4.73 -10.28 -5.28
C ARG A 80 6.22 -10.59 -5.38
N ASP A 81 6.85 -10.20 -6.50
CA ASP A 81 8.26 -10.50 -6.74
C ASP A 81 9.16 -9.68 -5.82
N ILE A 82 8.88 -8.39 -5.64
CA ILE A 82 9.64 -7.53 -4.72
C ILE A 82 9.51 -8.04 -3.28
N ALA A 83 8.29 -8.40 -2.87
CA ALA A 83 8.07 -8.93 -1.53
C ALA A 83 8.86 -10.22 -1.30
N ARG A 84 8.95 -11.07 -2.32
CA ARG A 84 9.73 -12.32 -2.23
C ARG A 84 11.20 -12.02 -1.99
N VAL A 85 11.76 -11.06 -2.72
CA VAL A 85 13.16 -10.66 -2.55
C VAL A 85 13.41 -10.13 -1.14
N LEU A 86 12.59 -9.17 -0.71
CA LEU A 86 12.76 -8.56 0.61
C LEU A 86 12.57 -9.56 1.74
N TRP A 87 11.56 -10.40 1.63
CA TRP A 87 11.31 -11.44 2.63
C TRP A 87 12.48 -12.41 2.75
N SER A 88 13.03 -12.84 1.60
CA SER A 88 14.17 -13.74 1.57
C SER A 88 15.42 -13.12 2.18
N LEU A 89 15.57 -11.79 2.09
CA LEU A 89 16.68 -11.06 2.69
C LEU A 89 16.48 -10.76 4.17
N GLY A 90 15.33 -11.13 4.74
CA GLY A 90 15.06 -10.94 6.15
C GLY A 90 14.40 -9.63 6.54
N TYR A 91 13.93 -8.85 5.58
CA TYR A 91 13.23 -7.62 5.92
C TYR A 91 11.88 -7.94 6.56
N ARG A 92 11.67 -7.41 7.75
CA ARG A 92 10.48 -7.66 8.56
C ARG A 92 10.04 -6.38 9.23
N GLN A 93 8.73 -6.22 9.40
CA GLN A 93 8.24 -5.17 10.27
C GLN A 93 8.54 -5.59 11.71
N PRO A 94 9.15 -4.72 12.53
CA PRO A 94 9.41 -5.07 13.91
C PRO A 94 8.10 -5.26 14.68
N PRO A 95 8.09 -6.12 15.70
CA PRO A 95 6.90 -6.25 16.55
C PRO A 95 6.59 -4.94 17.24
N ALA A 96 5.30 -4.66 17.42
CA ALA A 96 4.83 -3.46 18.05
C ALA A 96 5.13 -3.47 19.57
#